data_494b70138263f603a14c1bd20f214eec
#
_entry.id   494b70138263f603a14c1bd20f214eec
#
_cell.length_a   1.000
_cell.length_b   1.000
_cell.length_c   1.000
_cell.angle_alpha   90.00
_cell.angle_beta   90.00
_cell.angle_gamma   90.00
#
_symmetry.space_group_name_H-M   'P 1'
#
loop_
_entity.id
_entity.type
_entity.pdbx_description
1 polymer ?
#
loop_
_entity_poly.entity_id
_entity_poly.type
_entity_poly.pdbx_seq_one_letter_code
_entity_poly.pdbx_strand_id
1 'polypeptide(L)'
;MAFGATAEMSTIVHQAGGFGMIPAGFDSSAQLKAHLTTARKSLSIAAGAPIPVGVGFIGWILDQTEASADPRLPGVLAEKPAAIWLAFGAALGTYVAQIRAFDAQRTDGHRTRVFAIVNDVEGALRAAGAWGVDVVVAQGIEAGGHGGAEALPVLSLVPAIRAAFPPGACPPIVAAGGVSTGAQIAALLVLGASGVALGTRFLYTHESCYTREMKAVLVGAGWGATTRGLMFDEVNGTMGWPAKHDGRAIANGIVEDWAAGLPLSARLERFEESRARGEKDRLVIWAGVGVGMTDEIRALKDVFEELHSDTVKALRKSSSLLA
;
A
#
# COMPACT_ATOMS: atom_id res chain seq x y z
N MET A 1 -0.11 0.50 3.25
CA MET A 1 0.33 1.39 4.37
C MET A 1 0.24 0.61 5.68
N ALA A 2 1.19 -0.31 5.91
CA ALA A 2 1.12 -1.26 7.04
C ALA A 2 1.02 -0.57 8.41
N PHE A 3 1.58 0.61 8.58
CA PHE A 3 1.60 1.34 9.85
C PHE A 3 0.94 2.73 9.75
N GLY A 4 0.15 2.97 8.73
CA GLY A 4 -0.49 4.26 8.51
C GLY A 4 -2.00 4.21 8.26
N ALA A 5 -2.52 3.06 7.82
CA ALA A 5 -3.95 2.88 7.58
C ALA A 5 -4.64 2.11 8.71
N THR A 6 -5.96 2.31 8.84
CA THR A 6 -6.81 1.67 9.82
C THR A 6 -7.99 0.95 9.15
N ALA A 7 -8.68 0.09 9.91
CA ALA A 7 -9.96 -0.47 9.47
C ALA A 7 -11.01 0.63 9.25
N GLU A 8 -10.99 1.69 10.08
CA GLU A 8 -11.86 2.86 9.93
C GLU A 8 -11.62 3.57 8.60
N MET A 9 -10.37 3.90 8.26
CA MET A 9 -10.02 4.48 6.95
C MET A 9 -10.56 3.64 5.80
N SER A 10 -10.43 2.31 5.90
CA SER A 10 -10.91 1.39 4.85
C SER A 10 -12.42 1.46 4.66
N THR A 11 -13.18 1.60 5.75
CA THR A 11 -14.64 1.73 5.69
C THR A 11 -15.09 3.10 5.17
N ILE A 12 -14.41 4.18 5.57
CA ILE A 12 -14.68 5.54 5.05
C ILE A 12 -14.43 5.59 3.54
N VAL A 13 -13.31 5.04 3.06
CA VAL A 13 -13.02 4.95 1.61
C VAL A 13 -14.11 4.19 0.88
N HIS A 14 -14.59 3.06 1.43
CA HIS A 14 -15.68 2.30 0.81
C HIS A 14 -16.99 3.11 0.77
N GLN A 15 -17.37 3.75 1.87
CA GLN A 15 -18.57 4.60 1.95
C GLN A 15 -18.53 5.80 1.00
N ALA A 16 -17.33 6.32 0.71
CA ALA A 16 -17.12 7.38 -0.27
C ALA A 16 -17.10 6.88 -1.73
N GLY A 17 -17.31 5.59 -1.98
CA GLY A 17 -17.36 4.99 -3.32
C GLY A 17 -16.03 4.41 -3.82
N GLY A 18 -15.01 4.33 -2.96
CA GLY A 18 -13.73 3.70 -3.26
C GLY A 18 -13.65 2.24 -2.79
N PHE A 19 -12.44 1.70 -2.81
CA PHE A 19 -12.15 0.35 -2.32
C PHE A 19 -11.10 0.41 -1.19
N GLY A 20 -11.54 0.18 0.04
CA GLY A 20 -10.67 0.25 1.22
C GLY A 20 -9.87 -1.02 1.44
N MET A 21 -8.63 -0.86 1.91
CA MET A 21 -7.70 -1.95 2.23
C MET A 21 -7.24 -1.87 3.68
N ILE A 22 -7.51 -2.89 4.47
CA ILE A 22 -7.03 -3.05 5.85
C ILE A 22 -5.61 -3.63 5.79
N PRO A 23 -4.59 -2.99 6.37
CA PRO A 23 -3.25 -3.56 6.40
C PRO A 23 -3.17 -4.66 7.45
N ALA A 24 -2.57 -5.79 7.09
CA ALA A 24 -2.30 -6.86 8.06
C ALA A 24 -1.06 -6.59 8.91
N GLY A 25 -0.05 -5.92 8.37
CA GLY A 25 1.18 -5.63 9.11
C GLY A 25 1.74 -6.85 9.85
N PHE A 26 2.02 -6.68 11.14
CA PHE A 26 2.44 -7.73 12.07
C PHE A 26 1.30 -8.23 12.97
N ASP A 27 0.04 -7.84 12.69
CA ASP A 27 -1.11 -8.22 13.50
C ASP A 27 -1.30 -9.74 13.53
N SER A 28 -1.70 -10.28 14.68
CA SER A 28 -2.11 -11.67 14.84
C SER A 28 -3.43 -11.95 14.11
N SER A 29 -3.78 -13.22 13.92
CA SER A 29 -5.08 -13.61 13.34
C SER A 29 -6.27 -13.04 14.13
N ALA A 30 -6.16 -13.00 15.46
CA ALA A 30 -7.18 -12.43 16.34
C ALA A 30 -7.37 -10.91 16.13
N GLN A 31 -6.26 -10.16 15.99
CA GLN A 31 -6.32 -8.72 15.71
C GLN A 31 -6.92 -8.44 14.32
N LEU A 32 -6.53 -9.19 13.30
CA LEU A 32 -7.10 -9.08 11.95
C LEU A 32 -8.60 -9.37 11.93
N LYS A 33 -9.04 -10.40 12.66
CA LYS A 33 -10.46 -10.68 12.85
C LYS A 33 -11.20 -9.53 13.55
N ALA A 34 -10.59 -8.90 14.54
CA ALA A 34 -11.16 -7.72 15.22
C ALA A 34 -11.30 -6.54 14.25
N HIS A 35 -10.31 -6.28 13.38
CA HIS A 35 -10.40 -5.24 12.35
C HIS A 35 -11.53 -5.53 11.36
N LEU A 36 -11.67 -6.76 10.88
CA LEU A 36 -12.75 -7.15 9.98
C LEU A 36 -14.12 -7.08 10.66
N THR A 37 -14.22 -7.43 11.95
CA THR A 37 -15.43 -7.27 12.74
C THR A 37 -15.81 -5.78 12.88
N THR A 38 -14.83 -4.90 13.10
CA THR A 38 -15.05 -3.44 13.13
C THR A 38 -15.55 -2.93 11.78
N ALA A 39 -14.91 -3.35 10.68
CA ALA A 39 -15.34 -2.97 9.33
C ALA A 39 -16.78 -3.46 9.05
N ARG A 40 -17.11 -4.70 9.41
CA ARG A 40 -18.46 -5.28 9.28
C ARG A 40 -19.52 -4.45 10.00
N LYS A 41 -19.23 -4.05 11.25
CA LYS A 41 -20.12 -3.21 12.05
C LYS A 41 -20.30 -1.82 11.43
N SER A 42 -19.19 -1.14 11.09
CA SER A 42 -19.21 0.21 10.49
C SER A 42 -19.97 0.27 9.17
N LEU A 43 -19.95 -0.81 8.40
CA LEU A 43 -20.65 -0.91 7.11
C LEU A 43 -22.03 -1.56 7.23
N SER A 44 -22.49 -1.91 8.44
CA SER A 44 -23.78 -2.58 8.70
C SER A 44 -23.95 -3.87 7.88
N ILE A 45 -22.88 -4.64 7.68
CA ILE A 45 -22.89 -5.89 6.94
C ILE A 45 -23.36 -7.03 7.85
N ALA A 46 -24.32 -7.81 7.39
CA ALA A 46 -24.85 -8.96 8.14
C ALA A 46 -23.77 -10.00 8.44
N ALA A 47 -23.94 -10.72 9.55
CA ALA A 47 -23.02 -11.80 9.92
C ALA A 47 -22.93 -12.84 8.79
N GLY A 48 -21.71 -13.26 8.45
CA GLY A 48 -21.45 -14.23 7.40
C GLY A 48 -21.55 -13.71 5.96
N ALA A 49 -22.03 -12.49 5.73
CA ALA A 49 -22.01 -11.86 4.40
C ALA A 49 -20.61 -11.35 4.05
N PRO A 50 -20.22 -11.26 2.76
CA PRO A 50 -18.95 -10.70 2.34
C PRO A 50 -18.76 -9.26 2.81
N ILE A 51 -17.52 -8.91 3.21
CA ILE A 51 -17.17 -7.55 3.61
C ILE A 51 -16.54 -6.84 2.40
N PRO A 52 -17.06 -5.69 1.95
CA PRO A 52 -16.61 -5.02 0.73
C PRO A 52 -15.31 -4.21 0.92
N VAL A 53 -14.37 -4.74 1.68
CA VAL A 53 -13.01 -4.24 1.84
C VAL A 53 -12.01 -5.36 1.60
N GLY A 54 -10.76 -5.00 1.32
CA GLY A 54 -9.68 -5.97 1.20
C GLY A 54 -8.77 -5.99 2.44
N VAL A 55 -7.92 -7.02 2.50
CA VAL A 55 -6.84 -7.15 3.51
C VAL A 55 -5.50 -7.28 2.79
N GLY A 56 -4.51 -6.48 3.22
CA GLY A 56 -3.18 -6.44 2.59
C GLY A 56 -2.12 -7.13 3.43
N PHE A 57 -1.45 -8.12 2.86
CA PHE A 57 -0.38 -8.89 3.50
C PHE A 57 0.98 -8.61 2.87
N ILE A 58 2.01 -8.63 3.71
CA ILE A 58 3.42 -8.62 3.32
C ILE A 58 3.89 -10.06 3.28
N GLY A 59 4.34 -10.54 2.12
CA GLY A 59 4.63 -11.94 1.86
C GLY A 59 5.72 -12.53 2.75
N TRP A 60 6.84 -11.79 2.97
CA TRP A 60 7.89 -12.31 3.84
C TRP A 60 7.44 -12.48 5.31
N ILE A 61 6.41 -11.71 5.74
CA ILE A 61 5.80 -11.91 7.06
C ILE A 61 4.85 -13.11 7.02
N LEU A 62 4.11 -13.31 5.91
CA LEU A 62 3.33 -14.55 5.74
C LEU A 62 4.21 -15.79 5.77
N ASP A 63 5.40 -15.76 5.15
CA ASP A 63 6.34 -16.88 5.17
C ASP A 63 6.67 -17.33 6.60
N GLN A 64 6.68 -16.39 7.56
CA GLN A 64 6.92 -16.71 8.99
C GLN A 64 5.65 -17.14 9.72
N THR A 65 4.50 -16.51 9.43
CA THR A 65 3.28 -16.69 10.21
C THR A 65 2.43 -17.86 9.74
N GLU A 66 2.39 -18.15 8.43
CA GLU A 66 1.59 -19.28 7.92
C GLU A 66 2.17 -20.65 8.31
N ALA A 67 3.45 -20.71 8.63
CA ALA A 67 4.11 -21.91 9.21
C ALA A 67 4.05 -21.96 10.74
N SER A 68 3.45 -20.97 11.40
CA SER A 68 3.36 -20.87 12.86
C SER A 68 2.07 -21.50 13.40
N ALA A 69 1.93 -21.47 14.73
CA ALA A 69 0.69 -21.88 15.41
C ALA A 69 -0.48 -20.90 15.22
N ASP A 70 -0.24 -19.70 14.66
CA ASP A 70 -1.26 -18.68 14.37
C ASP A 70 -1.24 -18.31 12.88
N PRO A 71 -1.67 -19.19 11.96
CA PRO A 71 -1.79 -18.87 10.53
C PRO A 71 -2.89 -17.82 10.32
N ARG A 72 -2.53 -16.70 9.66
CA ARG A 72 -3.40 -15.52 9.54
C ARG A 72 -4.35 -15.59 8.35
N LEU A 73 -3.87 -16.13 7.23
CA LEU A 73 -4.62 -16.12 5.98
C LEU A 73 -5.94 -16.89 6.05
N PRO A 74 -6.01 -18.13 6.59
CA PRO A 74 -7.27 -18.86 6.71
C PRO A 74 -8.31 -18.13 7.58
N GLY A 75 -7.87 -17.54 8.71
CA GLY A 75 -8.74 -16.77 9.60
C GLY A 75 -9.34 -15.55 8.93
N VAL A 76 -8.55 -14.82 8.13
CA VAL A 76 -9.01 -13.67 7.36
C VAL A 76 -9.97 -14.11 6.24
N LEU A 77 -9.66 -15.18 5.52
CA LEU A 77 -10.54 -15.69 4.45
C LEU A 77 -11.89 -16.15 4.98
N ALA A 78 -11.96 -16.71 6.20
CA ALA A 78 -13.20 -17.10 6.84
C ALA A 78 -14.17 -15.92 7.05
N GLU A 79 -13.66 -14.70 7.25
CA GLU A 79 -14.45 -13.47 7.37
C GLU A 79 -14.95 -12.89 6.03
N LYS A 80 -14.57 -13.50 4.90
CA LYS A 80 -15.01 -13.13 3.54
C LYS A 80 -14.70 -11.69 3.14
N PRO A 81 -13.43 -11.20 3.25
CA PRO A 81 -13.10 -9.94 2.63
C PRO A 81 -13.26 -10.01 1.11
N ALA A 82 -13.61 -8.91 0.47
CA ALA A 82 -13.75 -8.85 -0.99
C ALA A 82 -12.43 -9.12 -1.73
N ALA A 83 -11.28 -8.80 -1.10
CA ALA A 83 -9.98 -9.01 -1.71
C ALA A 83 -8.87 -9.31 -0.69
N ILE A 84 -7.85 -10.00 -1.18
CA ILE A 84 -6.53 -10.10 -0.55
C ILE A 84 -5.51 -9.39 -1.45
N TRP A 85 -4.68 -8.56 -0.84
CA TRP A 85 -3.57 -7.87 -1.50
C TRP A 85 -2.26 -8.45 -1.01
N LEU A 86 -1.43 -8.94 -1.92
CA LEU A 86 -0.14 -9.57 -1.64
C LEU A 86 1.00 -8.69 -2.15
N ALA A 87 2.05 -8.56 -1.36
CA ALA A 87 3.22 -7.75 -1.69
C ALA A 87 4.49 -8.32 -1.05
N PHE A 88 5.63 -8.18 -1.69
CA PHE A 88 6.97 -8.32 -1.09
C PHE A 88 7.24 -9.70 -0.47
N GLY A 89 7.20 -10.76 -1.25
CA GLY A 89 7.51 -12.13 -0.83
C GLY A 89 8.03 -12.96 -1.99
N ALA A 90 8.87 -13.95 -1.69
CA ALA A 90 9.40 -14.87 -2.69
C ALA A 90 8.34 -15.89 -3.16
N ALA A 91 7.42 -16.25 -2.26
CA ALA A 91 6.45 -17.32 -2.44
C ALA A 91 5.00 -16.84 -2.64
N LEU A 92 4.78 -15.62 -3.18
CA LEU A 92 3.42 -15.04 -3.31
C LEU A 92 2.45 -15.95 -4.08
N GLY A 93 2.93 -16.67 -5.09
CA GLY A 93 2.11 -17.63 -5.85
C GLY A 93 1.55 -18.76 -4.99
N THR A 94 2.26 -19.18 -3.95
CA THR A 94 1.79 -20.19 -2.98
C THR A 94 0.56 -19.66 -2.22
N TYR A 95 0.58 -18.41 -1.80
CA TYR A 95 -0.56 -17.80 -1.10
C TYR A 95 -1.75 -17.59 -2.03
N VAL A 96 -1.50 -17.25 -3.31
CA VAL A 96 -2.57 -17.22 -4.30
C VAL A 96 -3.23 -18.59 -4.44
N ALA A 97 -2.43 -19.67 -4.56
CA ALA A 97 -2.96 -21.04 -4.62
C ALA A 97 -3.73 -21.42 -3.35
N GLN A 98 -3.25 -21.04 -2.17
CA GLN A 98 -3.94 -21.25 -0.89
C GLN A 98 -5.30 -20.54 -0.84
N ILE A 99 -5.39 -19.28 -1.29
CA ILE A 99 -6.64 -18.52 -1.40
C ILE A 99 -7.61 -19.25 -2.34
N ARG A 100 -7.15 -19.68 -3.52
CA ARG A 100 -7.97 -20.41 -4.49
C ARG A 100 -8.48 -21.74 -3.95
N ALA A 101 -7.62 -22.50 -3.26
CA ALA A 101 -8.00 -23.75 -2.62
C ALA A 101 -9.04 -23.53 -1.51
N PHE A 102 -8.90 -22.45 -0.73
CA PHE A 102 -9.88 -22.10 0.30
C PHE A 102 -11.23 -21.73 -0.33
N ASP A 103 -11.24 -20.89 -1.35
CA ASP A 103 -12.46 -20.47 -2.05
C ASP A 103 -13.14 -21.65 -2.75
N ALA A 104 -12.40 -22.62 -3.28
CA ALA A 104 -12.96 -23.82 -3.92
C ALA A 104 -13.73 -24.73 -2.95
N GLN A 105 -13.46 -24.65 -1.65
CA GLN A 105 -14.19 -25.40 -0.61
C GLN A 105 -15.46 -24.69 -0.13
N ARG A 106 -15.70 -23.45 -0.60
CA ARG A 106 -16.90 -22.68 -0.22
C ARG A 106 -18.15 -23.17 -0.94
N THR A 107 -19.26 -23.17 -0.22
CA THR A 107 -20.59 -23.47 -0.76
C THR A 107 -21.45 -22.23 -0.96
N ASP A 108 -20.97 -21.07 -0.55
CA ASP A 108 -21.71 -19.79 -0.56
C ASP A 108 -21.45 -18.93 -1.81
N GLY A 109 -20.61 -19.41 -2.75
CA GLY A 109 -20.29 -18.74 -4.00
C GLY A 109 -19.36 -17.51 -3.85
N HIS A 110 -18.92 -17.17 -2.63
CA HIS A 110 -17.96 -16.07 -2.45
C HIS A 110 -16.60 -16.43 -3.04
N ARG A 111 -16.05 -15.52 -3.84
CA ARG A 111 -14.68 -15.63 -4.39
C ARG A 111 -13.88 -14.39 -4.01
N THR A 112 -12.79 -14.62 -3.32
CA THR A 112 -11.85 -13.58 -2.90
C THR A 112 -11.05 -13.09 -4.10
N ARG A 113 -11.03 -11.79 -4.39
CA ARG A 113 -10.16 -11.21 -5.41
C ARG A 113 -8.74 -11.14 -4.90
N VAL A 114 -7.77 -11.46 -5.77
CA VAL A 114 -6.35 -11.39 -5.42
C VAL A 114 -5.68 -10.28 -6.20
N PHE A 115 -5.08 -9.35 -5.46
CA PHE A 115 -4.25 -8.26 -5.97
C PHE A 115 -2.79 -8.59 -5.66
N ALA A 116 -1.88 -8.38 -6.60
CA ALA A 116 -0.45 -8.52 -6.34
C ALA A 116 0.32 -7.27 -6.76
N ILE A 117 1.16 -6.74 -5.84
CA ILE A 117 2.11 -5.68 -6.18
C ILE A 117 3.21 -6.26 -7.05
N VAL A 118 3.55 -5.52 -8.11
CA VAL A 118 4.67 -5.77 -8.99
C VAL A 118 5.43 -4.46 -9.23
N ASN A 119 6.73 -4.57 -9.44
CA ASN A 119 7.62 -3.42 -9.66
C ASN A 119 8.25 -3.41 -11.06
N ASP A 120 7.98 -4.45 -11.85
CA ASP A 120 8.47 -4.62 -13.22
C ASP A 120 7.49 -5.43 -14.08
N VAL A 121 7.80 -5.51 -15.37
CA VAL A 121 6.98 -6.22 -16.37
C VAL A 121 7.01 -7.74 -16.16
N GLU A 122 8.16 -8.30 -15.81
CA GLU A 122 8.31 -9.74 -15.58
C GLU A 122 7.44 -10.20 -14.39
N GLY A 123 7.47 -9.44 -13.30
CA GLY A 123 6.59 -9.64 -12.15
C GLY A 123 5.11 -9.60 -12.52
N ALA A 124 4.71 -8.69 -13.42
CA ALA A 124 3.32 -8.59 -13.88
C ALA A 124 2.91 -9.82 -14.72
N LEU A 125 3.76 -10.25 -15.64
CA LEU A 125 3.51 -11.46 -16.45
C LEU A 125 3.43 -12.71 -15.57
N ARG A 126 4.30 -12.81 -14.58
CA ARG A 126 4.31 -13.93 -13.60
C ARG A 126 3.06 -13.92 -12.73
N ALA A 127 2.68 -12.76 -12.19
CA ALA A 127 1.50 -12.61 -11.34
C ALA A 127 0.21 -12.96 -12.09
N ALA A 128 0.06 -12.47 -13.30
CA ALA A 128 -1.12 -12.74 -14.12
C ALA A 128 -1.15 -14.18 -14.68
N GLY A 129 -0.03 -14.65 -15.23
CA GLY A 129 0.06 -15.95 -15.89
C GLY A 129 0.24 -17.11 -14.91
N ALA A 130 1.36 -17.14 -14.18
CA ALA A 130 1.71 -18.28 -13.32
C ALA A 130 0.88 -18.34 -12.04
N TRP A 131 0.54 -17.20 -11.44
CA TRP A 131 -0.22 -17.17 -10.18
C TRP A 131 -1.73 -17.00 -10.39
N GLY A 132 -2.17 -16.43 -11.51
CA GLY A 132 -3.58 -16.21 -11.79
C GLY A 132 -4.24 -15.20 -10.85
N VAL A 133 -3.54 -14.06 -10.58
CA VAL A 133 -4.13 -12.97 -9.80
C VAL A 133 -5.24 -12.28 -10.58
N ASP A 134 -6.21 -11.69 -9.88
CA ASP A 134 -7.31 -10.97 -10.54
C ASP A 134 -6.90 -9.54 -10.93
N VAL A 135 -5.95 -8.93 -10.21
CA VAL A 135 -5.52 -7.54 -10.42
C VAL A 135 -4.02 -7.42 -10.20
N VAL A 136 -3.35 -6.77 -11.12
CA VAL A 136 -1.93 -6.38 -10.99
C VAL A 136 -1.85 -4.96 -10.44
N VAL A 137 -1.05 -4.77 -9.41
CA VAL A 137 -0.77 -3.44 -8.85
C VAL A 137 0.62 -2.99 -9.28
N ALA A 138 0.67 -2.09 -10.26
CA ALA A 138 1.90 -1.51 -10.78
C ALA A 138 2.42 -0.44 -9.81
N GLN A 139 3.39 -0.79 -8.97
CA GLN A 139 3.98 0.14 -8.01
C GLN A 139 5.26 0.74 -8.56
N GLY A 140 5.23 2.04 -8.83
CA GLY A 140 6.39 2.81 -9.28
C GLY A 140 7.38 3.12 -8.16
N ILE A 141 8.60 3.51 -8.57
CA ILE A 141 9.72 3.89 -7.68
C ILE A 141 9.37 5.07 -6.77
N GLU A 142 8.36 5.86 -7.12
CA GLU A 142 7.90 7.04 -6.37
C GLU A 142 7.16 6.69 -5.08
N ALA A 143 6.78 5.42 -4.90
CA ALA A 143 6.00 4.98 -3.75
C ALA A 143 6.73 5.23 -2.43
N GLY A 144 5.98 5.61 -1.40
CA GLY A 144 6.41 5.62 -0.01
C GLY A 144 6.31 4.23 0.62
N GLY A 145 7.09 4.01 1.68
CA GLY A 145 7.29 2.68 2.21
C GLY A 145 8.07 1.81 1.24
N HIS A 146 7.86 0.50 1.31
CA HIS A 146 8.69 -0.47 0.58
C HIS A 146 8.21 -0.71 -0.85
N GLY A 147 9.17 -1.05 -1.71
CA GLY A 147 8.97 -1.36 -3.12
C GLY A 147 10.27 -1.78 -3.78
N GLY A 148 10.23 -2.11 -5.07
CA GLY A 148 11.43 -2.41 -5.84
C GLY A 148 12.39 -1.22 -5.88
N ALA A 149 13.64 -1.43 -5.50
CA ALA A 149 14.69 -0.40 -5.53
C ALA A 149 15.04 0.06 -6.95
N GLU A 150 14.78 -0.80 -7.93
CA GLU A 150 15.04 -0.56 -9.36
C GLU A 150 13.73 -0.44 -10.17
N ALA A 151 12.58 -0.21 -9.50
CA ALA A 151 11.30 -0.07 -10.19
C ALA A 151 11.29 1.13 -11.14
N LEU A 152 10.57 0.99 -12.25
CA LEU A 152 10.31 2.13 -13.14
C LEU A 152 9.40 3.16 -12.47
N PRO A 153 9.46 4.44 -12.90
CA PRO A 153 8.42 5.40 -12.59
C PRO A 153 7.04 4.88 -13.01
N VAL A 154 6.00 5.16 -12.20
CA VAL A 154 4.65 4.62 -12.43
C VAL A 154 4.09 5.00 -13.81
N LEU A 155 4.42 6.20 -14.31
CA LEU A 155 4.05 6.67 -15.66
C LEU A 155 4.64 5.82 -16.78
N SER A 156 5.79 5.17 -16.56
CA SER A 156 6.42 4.26 -17.51
C SER A 156 6.00 2.81 -17.25
N LEU A 157 5.83 2.43 -15.99
CA LEU A 157 5.53 1.06 -15.60
C LEU A 157 4.16 0.59 -16.09
N VAL A 158 3.12 1.43 -15.94
CA VAL A 158 1.75 1.09 -16.35
C VAL A 158 1.66 0.78 -17.85
N PRO A 159 2.10 1.65 -18.78
CA PRO A 159 2.06 1.34 -20.20
C PRO A 159 3.01 0.18 -20.60
N ALA A 160 4.16 0.02 -19.93
CA ALA A 160 5.07 -1.09 -20.19
C ALA A 160 4.42 -2.45 -19.83
N ILE A 161 3.77 -2.54 -18.68
CA ILE A 161 3.00 -3.74 -18.30
C ILE A 161 1.90 -4.00 -19.31
N ARG A 162 1.09 -2.99 -19.65
CA ARG A 162 -0.02 -3.14 -20.58
C ARG A 162 0.44 -3.66 -21.95
N ALA A 163 1.55 -3.12 -22.46
CA ALA A 163 2.12 -3.51 -23.76
C ALA A 163 2.70 -4.94 -23.80
N ALA A 164 3.02 -5.51 -22.63
CA ALA A 164 3.56 -6.86 -22.55
C ALA A 164 2.49 -7.97 -22.67
N PHE A 165 1.20 -7.62 -22.61
CA PHE A 165 0.10 -8.57 -22.77
C PHE A 165 -0.52 -8.47 -24.17
N PRO A 166 -0.97 -9.60 -24.73
CA PRO A 166 -1.80 -9.58 -25.94
C PRO A 166 -3.06 -8.72 -25.75
N PRO A 167 -3.64 -8.15 -26.80
CA PRO A 167 -4.89 -7.41 -26.74
C PRO A 167 -5.99 -8.19 -26.02
N GLY A 168 -6.58 -7.59 -25.00
CA GLY A 168 -7.65 -8.18 -24.19
C GLY A 168 -7.21 -9.17 -23.11
N ALA A 169 -5.93 -9.56 -23.05
CA ALA A 169 -5.42 -10.53 -22.06
C ALA A 169 -4.81 -9.88 -20.80
N CYS A 170 -4.58 -8.56 -20.82
CA CYS A 170 -4.03 -7.84 -19.67
C CYS A 170 -5.07 -7.81 -18.54
N PRO A 171 -4.74 -8.27 -17.33
CA PRO A 171 -5.63 -8.07 -16.18
C PRO A 171 -5.79 -6.59 -15.87
N PRO A 172 -6.82 -6.20 -15.11
CA PRO A 172 -6.92 -4.84 -14.58
C PRO A 172 -5.63 -4.42 -13.89
N ILE A 173 -5.14 -3.21 -14.21
CA ILE A 173 -3.94 -2.62 -13.61
C ILE A 173 -4.37 -1.53 -12.63
N VAL A 174 -3.94 -1.62 -11.39
CA VAL A 174 -4.02 -0.54 -10.40
C VAL A 174 -2.66 0.14 -10.30
N ALA A 175 -2.60 1.43 -10.61
CA ALA A 175 -1.36 2.20 -10.50
C ALA A 175 -1.13 2.67 -9.05
N ALA A 176 0.10 2.55 -8.54
CA ALA A 176 0.47 2.96 -7.20
C ALA A 176 1.84 3.65 -7.19
N GLY A 177 2.02 4.62 -6.29
CA GLY A 177 3.29 5.35 -6.11
C GLY A 177 3.23 6.79 -6.62
N GLY A 178 3.54 7.74 -5.74
CA GLY A 178 3.64 9.17 -6.07
C GLY A 178 2.32 9.89 -6.37
N VAL A 179 1.18 9.21 -6.31
CA VAL A 179 -0.13 9.77 -6.66
C VAL A 179 -0.70 10.55 -5.48
N SER A 180 -0.96 11.84 -5.68
CA SER A 180 -1.46 12.76 -4.65
C SER A 180 -2.57 13.70 -5.13
N THR A 181 -2.83 13.79 -6.43
CA THR A 181 -3.79 14.73 -7.03
C THR A 181 -4.73 14.05 -8.02
N GLY A 182 -5.92 14.63 -8.22
CA GLY A 182 -6.88 14.16 -9.23
C GLY A 182 -6.33 14.21 -10.66
N ALA A 183 -5.47 15.16 -10.98
CA ALA A 183 -4.82 15.24 -12.29
C ALA A 183 -3.88 14.04 -12.55
N GLN A 184 -3.11 13.61 -11.54
CA GLN A 184 -2.27 12.41 -11.65
C GLN A 184 -3.12 11.15 -11.82
N ILE A 185 -4.25 11.06 -11.07
CA ILE A 185 -5.20 9.96 -11.23
C ILE A 185 -5.72 9.91 -12.67
N ALA A 186 -6.19 11.04 -13.20
CA ALA A 186 -6.69 11.14 -14.57
C ALA A 186 -5.64 10.71 -15.59
N ALA A 187 -4.38 11.16 -15.45
CA ALA A 187 -3.29 10.77 -16.33
C ALA A 187 -3.03 9.25 -16.33
N LEU A 188 -3.01 8.62 -15.17
CA LEU A 188 -2.81 7.18 -15.04
C LEU A 188 -3.98 6.37 -15.64
N LEU A 189 -5.22 6.84 -15.49
CA LEU A 189 -6.38 6.24 -16.15
C LEU A 189 -6.27 6.34 -17.68
N VAL A 190 -5.84 7.48 -18.22
CA VAL A 190 -5.59 7.66 -19.67
C VAL A 190 -4.47 6.75 -20.16
N LEU A 191 -3.44 6.51 -19.35
CA LEU A 191 -2.36 5.55 -19.66
C LEU A 191 -2.79 4.08 -19.63
N GLY A 192 -4.03 3.80 -19.21
CA GLY A 192 -4.63 2.48 -19.22
C GLY A 192 -4.66 1.76 -17.88
N ALA A 193 -4.43 2.47 -16.78
CA ALA A 193 -4.76 1.94 -15.46
C ALA A 193 -6.29 1.83 -15.30
N SER A 194 -6.74 0.76 -14.64
CA SER A 194 -8.15 0.54 -14.28
C SER A 194 -8.54 1.24 -12.98
N GLY A 195 -7.55 1.72 -12.23
CA GLY A 195 -7.70 2.43 -10.98
C GLY A 195 -6.36 2.84 -10.41
N VAL A 196 -6.38 3.52 -9.26
CA VAL A 196 -5.18 3.96 -8.56
C VAL A 196 -5.24 3.59 -7.07
N ALA A 197 -4.09 3.32 -6.48
CA ALA A 197 -3.95 3.15 -5.04
C ALA A 197 -3.13 4.30 -4.45
N LEU A 198 -3.70 4.99 -3.47
CA LEU A 198 -3.09 6.11 -2.79
C LEU A 198 -2.57 5.68 -1.41
N GLY A 199 -1.34 6.05 -1.11
CA GLY A 199 -0.74 5.84 0.20
C GLY A 199 -0.54 7.17 0.92
N THR A 200 0.55 7.85 0.60
CA THR A 200 1.04 9.06 1.28
C THR A 200 -0.03 10.15 1.39
N ARG A 201 -0.84 10.37 0.35
CA ARG A 201 -1.91 11.38 0.41
C ARG A 201 -2.89 11.15 1.56
N PHE A 202 -3.16 9.88 1.90
CA PHE A 202 -4.06 9.53 3.01
C PHE A 202 -3.36 9.51 4.38
N LEU A 203 -2.03 9.64 4.45
CA LEU A 203 -1.35 9.89 5.72
C LEU A 203 -1.64 11.29 6.27
N TYR A 204 -2.00 12.24 5.40
CA TYR A 204 -2.43 13.60 5.72
C TYR A 204 -3.91 13.67 6.11
N THR A 205 -4.44 12.61 6.74
CA THR A 205 -5.83 12.61 7.22
C THR A 205 -5.90 12.44 8.73
N HIS A 206 -7.01 12.92 9.32
CA HIS A 206 -7.22 12.77 10.77
C HIS A 206 -7.23 11.31 11.19
N GLU A 207 -7.75 10.42 10.33
CA GLU A 207 -8.01 9.00 10.59
C GLU A 207 -6.76 8.11 10.44
N SER A 208 -5.67 8.63 9.87
CA SER A 208 -4.41 7.86 9.76
C SER A 208 -3.78 7.60 11.13
N CYS A 209 -3.12 6.44 11.28
CA CYS A 209 -2.42 6.06 12.51
C CYS A 209 -1.19 6.94 12.82
N TYR A 210 -0.76 7.79 11.92
CA TYR A 210 0.40 8.64 12.17
C TYR A 210 0.14 9.57 13.34
N THR A 211 1.14 9.68 14.24
CA THR A 211 1.05 10.57 15.41
C THR A 211 1.00 12.04 14.98
N ARG A 212 0.64 12.91 15.90
CA ARG A 212 0.65 14.36 15.67
C ARG A 212 2.02 14.86 15.23
N GLU A 213 3.08 14.31 15.80
CA GLU A 213 4.48 14.63 15.46
C GLU A 213 4.83 14.20 14.05
N MET A 214 4.48 12.97 13.66
CA MET A 214 4.69 12.46 12.30
C MET A 214 3.91 13.28 11.27
N LYS A 215 2.65 13.62 11.56
CA LYS A 215 1.83 14.48 10.71
C LYS A 215 2.41 15.89 10.58
N ALA A 216 2.95 16.46 11.65
CA ALA A 216 3.61 17.77 11.60
C ALA A 216 4.88 17.74 10.72
N VAL A 217 5.66 16.65 10.75
CA VAL A 217 6.81 16.48 9.84
C VAL A 217 6.35 16.36 8.39
N LEU A 218 5.28 15.59 8.12
CA LEU A 218 4.73 15.47 6.77
C LEU A 218 4.28 16.82 6.21
N VAL A 219 3.53 17.61 7.00
CA VAL A 219 3.03 18.94 6.59
C VAL A 219 4.16 19.91 6.29
N GLY A 220 5.27 19.82 7.03
CA GLY A 220 6.48 20.62 6.79
C GLY A 220 7.38 20.10 5.67
N ALA A 221 7.11 18.93 5.12
CA ALA A 221 7.97 18.30 4.11
C ALA A 221 7.74 18.92 2.72
N GLY A 222 8.81 19.41 2.12
CA GLY A 222 8.79 19.93 0.74
C GLY A 222 9.14 18.88 -0.31
N TRP A 223 9.27 19.34 -1.55
CA TRP A 223 9.76 18.53 -2.65
C TRP A 223 11.16 17.96 -2.37
N GLY A 224 11.37 16.70 -2.70
CA GLY A 224 12.66 16.04 -2.50
C GLY A 224 12.95 15.64 -1.04
N ALA A 225 12.04 15.84 -0.10
CA ALA A 225 12.23 15.49 1.30
C ALA A 225 12.33 13.99 1.61
N THR A 226 12.14 13.11 0.62
CA THR A 226 12.18 11.65 0.84
C THR A 226 13.39 11.02 0.19
N THR A 227 13.91 9.96 0.82
CA THR A 227 14.97 9.11 0.26
C THR A 227 14.64 7.63 0.43
N ARG A 228 15.35 6.77 -0.31
CA ARG A 228 15.17 5.31 -0.24
C ARG A 228 16.40 4.64 0.37
N GLY A 229 16.16 3.55 1.08
CA GLY A 229 17.21 2.67 1.59
C GLY A 229 16.72 1.79 2.72
N LEU A 230 17.55 0.82 3.13
CA LEU A 230 17.29 -0.09 4.24
C LEU A 230 17.71 0.47 5.61
N MET A 231 18.40 1.63 5.64
CA MET A 231 18.85 2.25 6.90
C MET A 231 17.71 2.54 7.87
N PHE A 232 16.51 2.77 7.38
CA PHE A 232 15.31 2.95 8.20
C PHE A 232 14.87 1.63 8.86
N ASP A 233 14.94 0.53 8.11
CA ASP A 233 14.58 -0.81 8.61
C ASP A 233 15.62 -1.34 9.59
N GLU A 234 16.91 -1.05 9.33
CA GLU A 234 17.99 -1.45 10.22
C GLU A 234 17.81 -0.91 11.64
N VAL A 235 17.44 0.38 11.78
CA VAL A 235 17.24 0.99 13.10
C VAL A 235 15.85 0.71 13.68
N ASN A 236 14.85 0.45 12.82
CA ASN A 236 13.48 0.16 13.24
C ASN A 236 13.22 -1.34 13.53
N GLY A 237 14.22 -2.20 13.27
CA GLY A 237 14.10 -3.65 13.49
C GLY A 237 13.11 -4.34 12.55
N THR A 238 12.90 -3.82 11.34
CA THR A 238 11.93 -4.33 10.37
C THR A 238 12.58 -4.95 9.13
N MET A 239 13.76 -5.54 9.30
CA MET A 239 14.45 -6.28 8.24
C MET A 239 13.74 -7.60 7.91
N GLY A 240 13.89 -8.05 6.66
CA GLY A 240 13.26 -9.28 6.11
C GLY A 240 12.79 -9.09 4.67
N TRP A 241 13.02 -7.92 4.11
CA TRP A 241 12.62 -7.57 2.75
C TRP A 241 13.34 -8.42 1.70
N PRO A 242 12.66 -8.80 0.62
CA PRO A 242 13.28 -9.51 -0.49
C PRO A 242 14.44 -8.71 -1.09
N ALA A 243 15.37 -9.40 -1.76
CA ALA A 243 16.46 -8.75 -2.50
C ALA A 243 15.90 -7.68 -3.46
N LYS A 244 16.65 -6.58 -3.63
CA LYS A 244 16.26 -5.41 -4.44
C LYS A 244 14.98 -4.71 -3.97
N HIS A 245 14.59 -4.86 -2.71
CA HIS A 245 13.52 -4.09 -2.08
C HIS A 245 14.08 -3.25 -0.95
N ASP A 246 13.68 -2.00 -0.90
CA ASP A 246 13.99 -1.04 0.16
C ASP A 246 12.78 -0.13 0.45
N GLY A 247 12.91 0.75 1.44
CA GLY A 247 11.84 1.65 1.83
C GLY A 247 12.13 3.11 1.52
N ARG A 248 11.09 3.88 1.13
CA ARG A 248 11.15 5.34 0.99
C ARG A 248 10.50 6.01 2.18
N ALA A 249 11.26 6.85 2.86
CA ALA A 249 10.81 7.62 4.02
C ALA A 249 11.31 9.08 3.95
N ILE A 250 10.81 9.93 4.86
CA ILE A 250 11.35 11.28 5.06
C ILE A 250 12.82 11.18 5.45
N ALA A 251 13.69 11.89 4.73
CA ALA A 251 15.12 12.01 5.05
C ALA A 251 15.29 12.81 6.35
N ASN A 252 16.12 12.28 7.26
CA ASN A 252 16.35 12.85 8.58
C ASN A 252 17.70 12.35 9.15
N GLY A 253 17.95 12.53 10.45
CA GLY A 253 19.18 12.10 11.12
C GLY A 253 19.54 10.62 10.94
N ILE A 254 18.58 9.73 10.64
CA ILE A 254 18.87 8.32 10.31
C ILE A 254 19.72 8.23 9.02
N VAL A 255 19.35 9.03 8.02
CA VAL A 255 20.06 9.08 6.73
C VAL A 255 21.44 9.72 6.90
N GLU A 256 21.53 10.79 7.70
CA GLU A 256 22.77 11.48 7.99
C GLU A 256 23.78 10.57 8.71
N ASP A 257 23.31 9.84 9.72
CA ASP A 257 24.13 8.88 10.47
C ASP A 257 24.62 7.74 9.56
N TRP A 258 23.79 7.25 8.67
CA TRP A 258 24.15 6.22 7.69
C TRP A 258 25.17 6.76 6.67
N ALA A 259 24.94 7.94 6.11
CA ALA A 259 25.83 8.59 5.14
C ALA A 259 27.20 8.94 5.76
N ALA A 260 27.25 9.23 7.05
CA ALA A 260 28.48 9.44 7.80
C ALA A 260 29.26 8.15 8.08
N GLY A 261 28.75 6.99 7.67
CA GLY A 261 29.41 5.68 7.86
C GLY A 261 29.36 5.18 9.30
N LEU A 262 28.45 5.66 10.15
CA LEU A 262 28.34 5.18 11.52
C LEU A 262 27.95 3.70 11.56
N PRO A 263 28.60 2.87 12.40
CA PRO A 263 28.22 1.48 12.56
C PRO A 263 26.79 1.36 13.11
N LEU A 264 26.13 0.24 12.80
CA LEU A 264 24.74 0.01 13.18
C LEU A 264 24.49 0.20 14.68
N SER A 265 25.41 -0.26 15.54
CA SER A 265 25.31 -0.08 17.00
C SER A 265 25.18 1.39 17.41
N ALA A 266 25.99 2.26 16.85
CA ALA A 266 25.93 3.70 17.14
C ALA A 266 24.67 4.36 16.55
N ARG A 267 24.19 3.90 15.39
CA ARG A 267 22.94 4.37 14.79
C ARG A 267 21.72 3.96 15.64
N LEU A 268 21.72 2.74 16.17
CA LEU A 268 20.68 2.25 17.08
C LEU A 268 20.67 3.05 18.40
N GLU A 269 21.83 3.32 18.99
CA GLU A 269 21.94 4.13 20.20
C GLU A 269 21.32 5.52 19.98
N ARG A 270 21.71 6.23 18.93
CA ARG A 270 21.15 7.54 18.59
C ARG A 270 19.65 7.51 18.29
N PHE A 271 19.19 6.46 17.62
CA PHE A 271 17.76 6.27 17.33
C PHE A 271 16.95 6.09 18.64
N GLU A 272 17.39 5.22 19.54
CA GLU A 272 16.72 4.99 20.81
C GLU A 272 16.79 6.20 21.74
N GLU A 273 17.91 6.93 21.77
CA GLU A 273 18.01 8.18 22.54
C GLU A 273 17.05 9.24 22.04
N SER A 274 16.99 9.47 20.71
CA SER A 274 16.06 10.42 20.09
C SER A 274 14.61 10.04 20.42
N ARG A 275 14.29 8.75 20.31
CA ARG A 275 12.96 8.21 20.66
C ARG A 275 12.63 8.42 22.14
N ALA A 276 13.56 8.14 23.04
CA ALA A 276 13.37 8.33 24.48
C ALA A 276 13.14 9.80 24.87
N ARG A 277 13.75 10.74 24.15
CA ARG A 277 13.56 12.19 24.31
C ARG A 277 12.32 12.74 23.59
N GLY A 278 11.62 11.91 22.79
CA GLY A 278 10.47 12.33 21.99
C GLY A 278 10.83 13.31 20.85
N GLU A 279 12.08 13.24 20.37
CA GLU A 279 12.57 14.08 19.30
C GLU A 279 12.04 13.58 17.93
N LYS A 280 11.97 14.49 16.95
CA LYS A 280 11.42 14.19 15.62
C LYS A 280 12.50 13.88 14.58
N ASP A 281 13.73 14.13 14.91
CA ASP A 281 14.89 14.09 14.01
C ASP A 281 15.25 12.68 13.53
N ARG A 282 14.76 11.63 14.18
CA ARG A 282 14.95 10.21 13.81
C ARG A 282 13.65 9.40 13.77
N LEU A 283 12.49 10.05 13.56
CA LEU A 283 11.25 9.31 13.32
C LEU A 283 11.27 8.61 11.95
N VAL A 284 10.93 7.34 11.91
CA VAL A 284 10.71 6.62 10.66
C VAL A 284 9.33 6.98 10.13
N ILE A 285 9.28 7.80 9.08
CA ILE A 285 8.05 8.31 8.47
C ILE A 285 8.01 7.87 7.02
N TRP A 286 7.36 6.75 6.76
CA TRP A 286 7.22 6.19 5.41
C TRP A 286 6.34 7.11 4.56
N ALA A 287 6.91 7.70 3.52
CA ALA A 287 6.21 8.63 2.64
C ALA A 287 6.84 8.63 1.24
N GLY A 288 6.01 8.75 0.20
CA GLY A 288 6.43 8.82 -1.20
C GLY A 288 6.79 10.23 -1.65
N VAL A 289 7.17 10.36 -2.90
CA VAL A 289 7.60 11.66 -3.49
C VAL A 289 6.49 12.71 -3.51
N GLY A 290 5.25 12.31 -3.31
CA GLY A 290 4.10 13.24 -3.29
C GLY A 290 3.98 14.08 -2.01
N VAL A 291 4.90 14.00 -1.04
CA VAL A 291 4.85 14.78 0.21
C VAL A 291 4.77 16.30 -0.04
N GLY A 292 5.47 16.82 -1.05
CA GLY A 292 5.44 18.24 -1.38
C GLY A 292 4.15 18.72 -2.06
N MET A 293 3.16 17.83 -2.30
CA MET A 293 1.88 18.17 -2.92
C MET A 293 0.75 18.38 -1.90
N THR A 294 1.03 18.23 -0.60
CA THR A 294 0.03 18.29 0.47
C THR A 294 0.66 18.96 1.68
N ASP A 295 -0.03 19.94 2.25
CA ASP A 295 0.45 20.77 3.35
C ASP A 295 -0.57 20.90 4.50
N GLU A 296 -1.68 20.15 4.45
CA GLU A 296 -2.73 20.20 5.47
C GLU A 296 -3.27 18.82 5.85
N ILE A 297 -3.72 18.71 7.09
CA ILE A 297 -4.41 17.52 7.61
C ILE A 297 -5.92 17.75 7.53
N ARG A 298 -6.64 16.83 6.86
CA ARG A 298 -8.08 16.94 6.61
C ARG A 298 -8.81 15.63 6.94
N ALA A 299 -10.13 15.66 6.95
CA ALA A 299 -10.92 14.44 7.02
C ALA A 299 -10.72 13.60 5.74
N LEU A 300 -10.56 12.29 5.91
CA LEU A 300 -10.30 11.38 4.79
C LEU A 300 -11.40 11.42 3.74
N LYS A 301 -12.66 11.53 4.17
CA LYS A 301 -13.81 11.65 3.26
C LYS A 301 -13.68 12.84 2.34
N ASP A 302 -13.35 14.02 2.88
CA ASP A 302 -13.22 15.26 2.11
C ASP A 302 -12.08 15.18 1.09
N VAL A 303 -10.95 14.59 1.50
CA VAL A 303 -9.80 14.33 0.62
C VAL A 303 -10.19 13.39 -0.51
N PHE A 304 -10.94 12.32 -0.23
CA PHE A 304 -11.37 11.36 -1.23
C PHE A 304 -12.33 12.00 -2.25
N GLU A 305 -13.32 12.75 -1.77
CA GLU A 305 -14.31 13.45 -2.62
C GLU A 305 -13.64 14.52 -3.51
N GLU A 306 -12.68 15.26 -2.97
CA GLU A 306 -11.88 16.22 -3.74
C GLU A 306 -11.08 15.52 -4.85
N LEU A 307 -10.33 14.47 -4.52
CA LEU A 307 -9.55 13.72 -5.49
C LEU A 307 -10.43 13.14 -6.61
N HIS A 308 -11.60 12.61 -6.28
CA HIS A 308 -12.57 12.14 -7.27
C HIS A 308 -13.07 13.28 -8.16
N SER A 309 -13.54 14.39 -7.56
CA SER A 309 -14.02 15.56 -8.29
C SER A 309 -12.96 16.12 -9.25
N ASP A 310 -11.72 16.27 -8.77
CA ASP A 310 -10.62 16.81 -9.56
C ASP A 310 -10.17 15.85 -10.66
N THR A 311 -10.26 14.54 -10.43
CA THR A 311 -10.05 13.54 -11.49
C THR A 311 -11.05 13.73 -12.63
N VAL A 312 -12.34 13.86 -12.29
CA VAL A 312 -13.41 14.08 -13.30
C VAL A 312 -13.19 15.39 -14.05
N LYS A 313 -12.82 16.48 -13.35
CA LYS A 313 -12.48 17.78 -13.99
C LYS A 313 -11.31 17.64 -14.97
N ALA A 314 -10.23 16.94 -14.55
CA ALA A 314 -9.05 16.74 -15.37
C ALA A 314 -9.36 15.91 -16.64
N LEU A 315 -10.14 14.83 -16.52
CA LEU A 315 -10.60 14.03 -17.66
C LEU A 315 -11.47 14.83 -18.63
N ARG A 316 -12.41 15.64 -18.12
CA ARG A 316 -13.23 16.52 -18.95
C ARG A 316 -12.39 17.59 -19.67
N LYS A 317 -11.41 18.18 -18.99
CA LYS A 317 -10.50 19.14 -19.59
C LYS A 317 -9.66 18.49 -20.69
N SER A 318 -9.19 17.24 -20.53
CA SER A 318 -8.42 16.58 -21.57
C SER A 318 -9.24 16.31 -22.84
N SER A 319 -10.55 16.09 -22.75
CA SER A 319 -11.42 15.92 -23.91
C SER A 319 -11.52 17.17 -24.77
N SER A 320 -11.37 18.38 -24.20
CA SER A 320 -11.36 19.63 -24.95
C SER A 320 -10.10 19.85 -25.81
N LEU A 321 -9.06 19.04 -25.61
CA LEU A 321 -7.85 19.05 -26.45
C LEU A 321 -8.06 18.31 -27.78
N LEU A 322 -9.20 17.59 -27.94
CA LEU A 322 -9.54 16.84 -29.15
C LEU A 322 -10.44 17.64 -30.09
N ALA A 323 -10.89 18.84 -29.67
CA ALA A 323 -11.68 19.78 -30.46
C ALA A 323 -10.78 20.82 -31.12
#